data_503f6729f75ee5e40c67b9b214ecb262
#
_entry.id   503f6729f75ee5e40c67b9b214ecb262
#
_cell.length_a   1.000
_cell.length_b   1.000
_cell.length_c   1.000
_cell.angle_alpha   90.00
_cell.angle_beta   90.00
_cell.angle_gamma   90.00
#
_symmetry.space_group_name_H-M   'P 1'
#
loop_
_entity.id
_entity.type
_entity.pdbx_description
1 polymer ?
#
loop_
_entity_poly.entity_id
_entity_poly.type
_entity_poly.pdbx_seq_one_letter_code
_entity_poly.pdbx_strand_id
1 'polypeptide(L)'
;MRAAPLVSGLFLVALVSPVIAQTPECSGYVGDAQRVCAAAVDGTRAFHPLIGVLVSGGNPTIGSAGALGLGHASLTLRANAVQVVLPDLAYTGSSATVPAGDKLWAPAPLVEGSLGVYGGVGNGLLALDLLGSAQLLPTDQINNLTVDAGARQIGGIALGLGYGARIGLVRERGPLPSVSVSVMRRDIPQITYGDVPAGDRFSYGVDLHATNLRLIASKQLLFLDMAAGLGWDKYTGDALIRFRDPITNAQQPDVPVKLNSSRALGFLNAGMSLSVVRLTAEVGYQGGKDQKLSSDFQDFDTTKGKFFAGLGLRVGF
;
A
#
# COMPACT_ATOMS: atom_id res chain seq x y z
N MET A 1 -58.48 42.82 37.42
CA MET A 1 -57.56 42.99 36.28
C MET A 1 -56.16 42.64 36.70
N ARG A 2 -55.64 41.49 36.30
CA ARG A 2 -54.29 41.04 36.60
C ARG A 2 -53.50 40.99 35.29
N ALA A 3 -52.47 41.81 35.19
CA ALA A 3 -51.54 41.87 34.07
C ALA A 3 -50.51 40.72 34.20
N ALA A 4 -50.33 39.89 33.16
CA ALA A 4 -49.28 38.89 33.08
C ALA A 4 -48.08 39.48 32.38
N PRO A 5 -46.81 39.20 32.81
CA PRO A 5 -45.61 39.64 32.12
C PRO A 5 -45.29 38.69 30.98
N LEU A 6 -45.09 39.25 29.79
CA LEU A 6 -44.48 38.60 28.62
C LEU A 6 -42.98 38.45 28.85
N VAL A 7 -42.51 37.18 28.97
CA VAL A 7 -41.08 36.87 28.98
C VAL A 7 -40.66 36.61 27.54
N SER A 8 -39.97 37.59 26.95
CA SER A 8 -39.30 37.41 25.65
C SER A 8 -38.02 36.60 25.82
N GLY A 9 -38.07 35.31 25.46
CA GLY A 9 -36.89 34.45 25.41
C GLY A 9 -36.04 34.80 24.18
N LEU A 10 -34.87 35.36 24.40
CA LEU A 10 -33.85 35.59 23.39
C LEU A 10 -33.17 34.25 23.07
N PHE A 11 -33.51 33.61 21.96
CA PHE A 11 -32.79 32.43 21.46
C PHE A 11 -31.45 32.87 20.85
N LEU A 12 -30.35 32.70 21.59
CA LEU A 12 -29.01 32.77 21.05
C LEU A 12 -28.77 31.53 20.15
N VAL A 13 -28.89 31.71 18.84
CA VAL A 13 -28.43 30.71 17.87
C VAL A 13 -26.91 30.79 17.84
N ALA A 14 -26.26 29.89 18.56
CA ALA A 14 -24.80 29.70 18.44
C ALA A 14 -24.56 29.13 17.02
N LEU A 15 -23.99 29.94 16.14
CA LEU A 15 -23.44 29.51 14.86
C LEU A 15 -22.22 28.62 15.17
N VAL A 16 -22.44 27.29 15.25
CA VAL A 16 -21.37 26.32 15.28
C VAL A 16 -20.77 26.32 13.88
N SER A 17 -19.72 27.10 13.67
CA SER A 17 -18.89 26.95 12.48
C SER A 17 -18.36 25.51 12.45
N PRO A 18 -18.47 24.79 11.34
CA PRO A 18 -17.85 23.46 11.23
C PRO A 18 -16.36 23.62 11.49
N VAL A 19 -15.86 23.04 12.57
CA VAL A 19 -14.42 22.93 12.80
C VAL A 19 -13.93 21.98 11.72
N ILE A 20 -13.37 22.55 10.65
CA ILE A 20 -12.65 21.76 9.65
C ILE A 20 -11.53 21.06 10.41
N ALA A 21 -11.49 19.74 10.32
CA ALA A 21 -10.42 18.95 10.92
C ALA A 21 -9.09 19.50 10.37
N GLN A 22 -8.28 20.12 11.22
CA GLN A 22 -7.00 20.67 10.81
C GLN A 22 -5.96 19.56 10.85
N THR A 23 -5.13 19.47 9.82
CA THR A 23 -3.94 18.63 9.82
C THR A 23 -2.95 19.25 10.80
N PRO A 24 -2.64 18.57 11.94
CA PRO A 24 -1.83 19.17 13.01
C PRO A 24 -0.46 19.65 12.53
N GLU A 25 0.14 18.93 11.59
CA GLU A 25 1.45 19.24 11.01
C GLU A 25 1.45 20.56 10.23
N CYS A 26 0.27 21.01 9.77
CA CYS A 26 0.10 22.23 8.99
C CYS A 26 -0.48 23.40 9.82
N SER A 27 -0.60 23.27 11.13
CA SER A 27 -1.22 24.29 12.01
C SER A 27 -0.45 25.61 12.08
N GLY A 28 0.84 25.62 11.71
CA GLY A 28 1.66 26.83 11.64
C GLY A 28 1.43 27.68 10.39
N TYR A 29 0.63 27.21 9.44
CA TYR A 29 0.34 27.89 8.18
C TYR A 29 -1.11 28.39 8.17
N VAL A 30 -1.41 29.35 7.30
CA VAL A 30 -2.75 29.95 7.16
C VAL A 30 -3.16 30.04 5.69
N GLY A 31 -4.47 30.09 5.43
CA GLY A 31 -5.02 30.28 4.09
C GLY A 31 -4.61 29.21 3.09
N ASP A 32 -4.19 29.62 1.90
CA ASP A 32 -3.83 28.72 0.81
C ASP A 32 -2.60 27.86 1.12
N ALA A 33 -1.62 28.43 1.82
CA ALA A 33 -0.43 27.68 2.25
C ALA A 33 -0.80 26.51 3.19
N GLN A 34 -1.74 26.74 4.10
CA GLN A 34 -2.25 25.67 4.97
C GLN A 34 -2.95 24.58 4.17
N ARG A 35 -3.77 24.97 3.16
CA ARG A 35 -4.46 23.99 2.30
C ARG A 35 -3.50 23.18 1.45
N VAL A 36 -2.47 23.79 0.89
CA VAL A 36 -1.42 23.08 0.12
C VAL A 36 -0.65 22.11 1.02
N CYS A 37 -0.24 22.56 2.20
CA CYS A 37 0.40 21.67 3.19
C CYS A 37 -0.51 20.50 3.56
N ALA A 38 -1.78 20.76 3.91
CA ALA A 38 -2.75 19.73 4.28
C ALA A 38 -2.97 18.73 3.13
N ALA A 39 -3.11 19.21 1.89
CA ALA A 39 -3.25 18.34 0.72
C ALA A 39 -2.03 17.41 0.54
N ALA A 40 -0.82 17.91 0.75
CA ALA A 40 0.38 17.10 0.65
C ALA A 40 0.48 16.04 1.78
N VAL A 41 0.20 16.43 3.03
CA VAL A 41 0.19 15.52 4.19
C VAL A 41 -0.90 14.45 4.04
N ASP A 42 -2.12 14.87 3.71
CA ASP A 42 -3.25 13.97 3.57
C ASP A 42 -3.12 13.07 2.33
N GLY A 43 -2.57 13.60 1.24
CA GLY A 43 -2.20 12.81 0.05
C GLY A 43 -1.23 11.69 0.43
N THR A 44 -0.20 12.00 1.18
CA THR A 44 0.76 11.00 1.67
C THR A 44 0.07 9.92 2.51
N ARG A 45 -0.79 10.30 3.45
CA ARG A 45 -1.57 9.36 4.27
C ARG A 45 -2.49 8.49 3.42
N ALA A 46 -3.12 9.07 2.42
CA ALA A 46 -4.04 8.38 1.52
C ALA A 46 -3.33 7.34 0.64
N PHE A 47 -2.15 7.68 0.11
CA PHE A 47 -1.41 6.82 -0.84
C PHE A 47 -0.53 5.77 -0.18
N HIS A 48 -0.04 6.00 1.03
CA HIS A 48 0.83 5.06 1.72
C HIS A 48 0.30 3.60 1.76
N PRO A 49 -1.00 3.32 2.09
CA PRO A 49 -1.52 1.96 2.04
C PRO A 49 -1.65 1.39 0.61
N LEU A 50 -1.79 2.23 -0.41
CA LEU A 50 -1.83 1.79 -1.81
C LEU A 50 -0.45 1.32 -2.27
N ILE A 51 0.61 2.08 -1.94
CA ILE A 51 1.99 1.64 -2.15
C ILE A 51 2.22 0.32 -1.40
N GLY A 52 1.70 0.23 -0.17
CA GLY A 52 1.79 -0.98 0.65
C GLY A 52 1.22 -2.22 -0.04
N VAL A 53 0.00 -2.18 -0.56
CA VAL A 53 -0.61 -3.32 -1.24
C VAL A 53 0.06 -3.58 -2.60
N LEU A 54 0.51 -2.54 -3.28
CA LEU A 54 1.22 -2.65 -4.56
C LEU A 54 2.50 -3.49 -4.42
N VAL A 55 3.30 -3.25 -3.37
CA VAL A 55 4.55 -4.00 -3.14
C VAL A 55 4.33 -5.35 -2.46
N SER A 56 3.21 -5.51 -1.74
CA SER A 56 2.92 -6.73 -0.98
C SER A 56 2.15 -7.77 -1.78
N GLY A 57 1.17 -7.34 -2.57
CA GLY A 57 0.20 -8.23 -3.20
C GLY A 57 -0.61 -9.04 -2.18
N GLY A 58 -1.25 -10.10 -2.64
CA GLY A 58 -2.00 -11.05 -1.82
C GLY A 58 -1.11 -12.19 -1.31
N ASN A 59 -0.86 -13.16 -2.17
CA ASN A 59 -0.13 -14.39 -1.82
C ASN A 59 1.38 -14.23 -2.04
N PRO A 60 2.23 -14.30 -0.98
CA PRO A 60 3.70 -14.19 -1.14
C PRO A 60 4.34 -15.35 -1.90
N THR A 61 3.59 -16.43 -2.15
CA THR A 61 4.03 -17.56 -2.98
C THR A 61 3.00 -17.84 -4.07
N ILE A 62 2.70 -16.80 -4.84
CA ILE A 62 1.59 -16.75 -5.80
C ILE A 62 1.19 -18.13 -6.38
N GLY A 63 -0.12 -18.46 -6.29
CA GLY A 63 -0.70 -19.69 -6.81
C GLY A 63 -0.57 -20.91 -5.90
N SER A 64 0.05 -20.83 -4.70
CA SER A 64 0.19 -22.01 -3.83
C SER A 64 0.15 -21.65 -2.35
N ALA A 65 -0.54 -22.46 -1.56
CA ALA A 65 -0.47 -22.48 -0.09
C ALA A 65 0.45 -23.60 0.41
N GLY A 66 0.75 -24.60 -0.42
CA GLY A 66 1.55 -25.76 0.00
C GLY A 66 2.97 -25.35 0.37
N ALA A 67 3.44 -25.83 1.53
CA ALA A 67 4.86 -25.74 1.90
C ALA A 67 5.71 -26.60 0.98
N LEU A 68 6.93 -26.15 0.68
CA LEU A 68 7.82 -26.80 -0.28
C LEU A 68 8.35 -28.14 0.23
N GLY A 69 8.58 -28.25 1.53
CA GLY A 69 9.32 -29.37 2.11
C GLY A 69 10.83 -29.13 2.13
N LEU A 70 11.53 -29.90 2.96
CA LEU A 70 12.95 -29.74 3.21
C LEU A 70 13.78 -29.79 1.92
N GLY A 71 14.65 -28.80 1.70
CA GLY A 71 15.61 -28.74 0.60
C GLY A 71 15.04 -28.27 -0.74
N HIS A 72 13.72 -28.10 -0.86
CA HIS A 72 13.13 -27.55 -2.08
C HIS A 72 13.11 -26.02 -2.06
N ALA A 73 13.32 -25.44 -3.22
CA ALA A 73 13.30 -24.00 -3.41
C ALA A 73 12.33 -23.57 -4.54
N SER A 74 11.91 -22.34 -4.53
CA SER A 74 11.24 -21.75 -5.69
C SER A 74 11.62 -20.28 -5.88
N LEU A 75 11.63 -19.86 -7.13
CA LEU A 75 11.84 -18.49 -7.54
C LEU A 75 10.65 -18.02 -8.36
N THR A 76 10.17 -16.83 -8.08
CA THR A 76 9.02 -16.23 -8.77
C THR A 76 9.40 -14.84 -9.28
N LEU A 77 9.21 -14.58 -10.56
CA LEU A 77 9.15 -13.24 -11.11
C LEU A 77 7.68 -12.80 -11.11
N ARG A 78 7.38 -11.66 -10.51
CA ARG A 78 6.01 -11.18 -10.34
C ARG A 78 5.92 -9.71 -10.66
N ALA A 79 4.76 -9.28 -11.16
CA ALA A 79 4.35 -7.89 -11.25
C ALA A 79 2.98 -7.72 -10.59
N ASN A 80 2.90 -6.84 -9.61
CA ASN A 80 1.63 -6.39 -9.04
C ASN A 80 1.20 -5.11 -9.74
N ALA A 81 -0.11 -4.81 -9.70
CA ALA A 81 -0.66 -3.56 -10.18
C ALA A 81 -1.83 -3.11 -9.31
N VAL A 82 -1.93 -1.81 -9.10
CA VAL A 82 -3.07 -1.16 -8.43
C VAL A 82 -3.41 0.12 -9.16
N GLN A 83 -4.71 0.43 -9.24
CA GLN A 83 -5.14 1.72 -9.77
C GLN A 83 -4.92 2.81 -8.73
N VAL A 84 -4.14 3.83 -9.08
CA VAL A 84 -3.88 5.01 -8.27
C VAL A 84 -4.41 6.26 -8.96
N VAL A 85 -4.86 7.22 -8.16
CA VAL A 85 -5.19 8.58 -8.59
C VAL A 85 -4.28 9.47 -7.76
N LEU A 86 -3.30 10.10 -8.39
CA LEU A 86 -2.37 11.01 -7.73
C LEU A 86 -2.98 12.41 -7.64
N PRO A 87 -2.66 13.21 -6.61
CA PRO A 87 -3.11 14.60 -6.55
C PRO A 87 -2.40 15.44 -7.60
N ASP A 88 -3.06 16.51 -8.05
CA ASP A 88 -2.44 17.50 -8.92
C ASP A 88 -1.35 18.27 -8.16
N LEU A 89 -0.10 18.12 -8.60
CA LEU A 89 1.08 18.80 -8.00
C LEU A 89 1.06 20.32 -8.20
N ALA A 90 0.24 20.84 -9.12
CA ALA A 90 0.04 22.28 -9.33
C ALA A 90 -1.02 22.89 -8.40
N TYR A 91 -1.63 22.12 -7.50
CA TYR A 91 -2.67 22.59 -6.60
C TYR A 91 -2.20 23.78 -5.72
N THR A 92 -2.93 24.88 -5.78
CA THR A 92 -2.58 26.16 -5.13
C THR A 92 -3.35 26.44 -3.83
N GLY A 93 -4.19 25.51 -3.37
CA GLY A 93 -5.05 25.76 -2.21
C GLY A 93 -6.30 26.60 -2.52
N SER A 94 -6.57 26.94 -3.78
CA SER A 94 -7.68 27.84 -4.16
C SER A 94 -9.05 27.18 -4.13
N SER A 95 -9.12 25.83 -4.14
CA SER A 95 -10.37 25.06 -4.06
C SER A 95 -10.44 24.24 -2.79
N ALA A 96 -11.66 23.88 -2.36
CA ALA A 96 -11.88 23.00 -1.21
C ALA A 96 -11.49 21.55 -1.50
N THR A 97 -11.58 21.11 -2.76
CA THR A 97 -11.22 19.77 -3.22
C THR A 97 -9.90 19.84 -3.97
N VAL A 98 -8.98 18.94 -3.63
CA VAL A 98 -7.71 18.76 -4.34
C VAL A 98 -7.99 18.08 -5.68
N PRO A 99 -7.65 18.71 -6.82
CA PRO A 99 -7.90 18.11 -8.12
C PRO A 99 -7.13 16.79 -8.29
N ALA A 100 -7.69 15.90 -9.08
CA ALA A 100 -6.97 14.72 -9.54
C ALA A 100 -5.93 15.14 -10.59
N GLY A 101 -4.70 14.69 -10.38
CA GLY A 101 -3.65 14.71 -11.39
C GLY A 101 -3.69 13.42 -12.20
N ASP A 102 -2.61 12.65 -12.15
CA ASP A 102 -2.49 11.41 -12.92
C ASP A 102 -3.36 10.29 -12.37
N LYS A 103 -4.06 9.59 -13.28
CA LYS A 103 -4.82 8.37 -13.02
C LYS A 103 -4.21 7.23 -13.81
N LEU A 104 -3.56 6.31 -13.11
CA LEU A 104 -2.81 5.24 -13.77
C LEU A 104 -2.91 3.90 -13.03
N TRP A 105 -2.61 2.82 -13.74
CA TRP A 105 -2.28 1.54 -13.13
C TRP A 105 -0.78 1.52 -12.83
N ALA A 106 -0.43 1.63 -11.56
CA ALA A 106 0.96 1.57 -11.12
C ALA A 106 1.43 0.11 -11.11
N PRO A 107 2.45 -0.27 -11.90
CA PRO A 107 3.04 -1.60 -11.83
C PRO A 107 4.15 -1.65 -10.78
N ALA A 108 4.31 -2.80 -10.14
CA ALA A 108 5.41 -3.04 -9.21
C ALA A 108 6.02 -4.42 -9.46
N PRO A 109 7.09 -4.49 -10.26
CA PRO A 109 7.80 -5.73 -10.49
C PRO A 109 8.61 -6.13 -9.26
N LEU A 110 8.62 -7.43 -8.96
CA LEU A 110 9.38 -8.00 -7.85
C LEU A 110 9.82 -9.43 -8.14
N VAL A 111 10.88 -9.84 -7.46
CA VAL A 111 11.35 -11.21 -7.41
C VAL A 111 11.09 -11.77 -6.02
N GLU A 112 10.47 -12.94 -5.95
CA GLU A 112 10.19 -13.63 -4.69
C GLU A 112 10.87 -15.00 -4.69
N GLY A 113 11.49 -15.34 -3.57
CA GLY A 113 12.11 -16.65 -3.33
C GLY A 113 11.48 -17.35 -2.14
N SER A 114 11.44 -18.68 -2.19
CA SER A 114 11.10 -19.48 -1.02
C SER A 114 11.98 -20.72 -0.92
N LEU A 115 12.34 -21.09 0.32
CA LEU A 115 13.20 -22.21 0.64
C LEU A 115 12.57 -23.04 1.76
N GLY A 116 12.31 -24.30 1.52
CA GLY A 116 11.83 -25.25 2.51
C GLY A 116 12.96 -25.67 3.47
N VAL A 117 12.83 -25.26 4.74
CA VAL A 117 13.85 -25.54 5.77
C VAL A 117 13.44 -26.64 6.73
N TYR A 118 12.14 -26.97 6.78
CA TYR A 118 11.63 -28.08 7.56
C TYR A 118 10.43 -28.74 6.86
N GLY A 119 10.49 -30.07 6.72
CA GLY A 119 9.46 -30.85 6.02
C GLY A 119 8.19 -31.10 6.82
N GLY A 120 8.16 -30.72 8.09
CA GLY A 120 7.03 -30.94 8.98
C GLY A 120 7.00 -32.34 9.59
N VAL A 121 5.98 -32.59 10.42
CA VAL A 121 5.72 -33.90 11.04
C VAL A 121 4.62 -34.67 10.28
N GLY A 122 4.69 -35.96 10.25
CA GLY A 122 3.72 -36.82 9.56
C GLY A 122 3.62 -36.47 8.07
N ASN A 123 2.46 -35.99 7.62
CA ASN A 123 2.21 -35.64 6.22
C ASN A 123 2.52 -34.16 5.90
N GLY A 124 3.55 -33.55 6.53
CA GLY A 124 3.95 -32.16 6.27
C GLY A 124 3.19 -31.13 7.07
N LEU A 125 2.57 -31.52 8.19
CA LEU A 125 2.02 -30.61 9.19
C LEU A 125 3.17 -29.83 9.83
N LEU A 126 3.00 -28.50 10.00
CA LEU A 126 4.01 -27.58 10.53
C LEU A 126 5.30 -27.52 9.69
N ALA A 127 5.24 -27.88 8.39
CA ALA A 127 6.35 -27.62 7.50
C ALA A 127 6.67 -26.12 7.46
N LEU A 128 7.97 -25.78 7.36
CA LEU A 128 8.45 -24.39 7.43
C LEU A 128 9.23 -24.04 6.16
N ASP A 129 8.85 -22.93 5.55
CA ASP A 129 9.61 -22.28 4.48
C ASP A 129 10.07 -20.90 4.91
N LEU A 130 11.29 -20.52 4.52
CA LEU A 130 11.76 -19.16 4.54
C LEU A 130 11.35 -18.46 3.26
N LEU A 131 10.96 -17.18 3.36
CA LEU A 131 10.52 -16.35 2.26
C LEU A 131 11.45 -15.14 2.11
N GLY A 132 11.76 -14.77 0.88
CA GLY A 132 12.52 -13.57 0.54
C GLY A 132 11.89 -12.85 -0.63
N SER A 133 12.02 -11.53 -0.70
CA SER A 133 11.61 -10.74 -1.87
C SER A 133 12.53 -9.58 -2.13
N ALA A 134 12.67 -9.21 -3.41
CA ALA A 134 13.32 -8.00 -3.87
C ALA A 134 12.35 -7.24 -4.77
N GLN A 135 11.90 -6.06 -4.31
CA GLN A 135 11.08 -5.13 -5.07
C GLN A 135 11.98 -4.34 -6.01
N LEU A 136 11.65 -4.32 -7.29
CA LEU A 136 12.40 -3.59 -8.30
C LEU A 136 11.70 -2.25 -8.56
N LEU A 137 12.35 -1.15 -8.19
CA LEU A 137 11.81 0.21 -8.32
C LEU A 137 12.58 0.92 -9.44
N PRO A 138 12.00 1.07 -10.65
CA PRO A 138 12.65 1.82 -11.72
C PRO A 138 12.71 3.31 -11.33
N THR A 139 13.91 3.86 -11.27
CA THR A 139 14.17 5.23 -10.77
C THR A 139 14.00 6.30 -11.83
N ASP A 140 13.98 5.92 -13.10
CA ASP A 140 14.08 6.81 -14.27
C ASP A 140 12.94 6.66 -15.28
N GLN A 141 11.92 5.84 -14.97
CA GLN A 141 10.84 5.54 -15.94
C GLN A 141 9.50 6.20 -15.62
N ILE A 142 9.36 6.82 -14.45
CA ILE A 142 8.11 7.48 -14.03
C ILE A 142 8.42 8.96 -13.80
N ASN A 143 7.79 9.82 -14.58
CA ASN A 143 7.90 11.27 -14.42
C ASN A 143 7.50 11.69 -12.99
N ASN A 144 8.25 12.63 -12.42
CA ASN A 144 8.03 13.16 -11.08
C ASN A 144 8.19 12.15 -9.93
N LEU A 145 8.75 10.93 -10.20
CA LEU A 145 9.04 9.95 -9.17
C LEU A 145 10.55 9.77 -9.06
N THR A 146 11.09 10.02 -7.87
CA THR A 146 12.51 9.82 -7.57
C THR A 146 12.67 8.90 -6.36
N VAL A 147 13.79 8.20 -6.29
CA VAL A 147 14.15 7.34 -5.16
C VAL A 147 15.37 7.91 -4.47
N ASP A 148 15.44 7.78 -3.14
CA ASP A 148 16.55 8.28 -2.33
C ASP A 148 17.89 7.80 -2.90
N ALA A 149 18.85 8.72 -3.00
CA ALA A 149 20.22 8.45 -3.46
C ALA A 149 20.96 7.45 -2.55
N GLY A 150 20.56 7.32 -1.29
CA GLY A 150 21.07 6.32 -0.34
C GLY A 150 20.47 4.92 -0.49
N ALA A 151 19.46 4.73 -1.36
CA ALA A 151 18.85 3.44 -1.59
C ALA A 151 19.82 2.45 -2.25
N ARG A 152 19.68 1.16 -1.91
CA ARG A 152 20.43 0.11 -2.61
C ARG A 152 20.00 0.08 -4.07
N GLN A 153 20.95 0.20 -4.98
CA GLN A 153 20.68 0.25 -6.42
C GLN A 153 21.48 -0.82 -7.17
N ILE A 154 20.86 -1.34 -8.22
CA ILE A 154 21.53 -2.16 -9.24
C ILE A 154 21.28 -1.47 -10.59
N GLY A 155 22.30 -0.75 -11.10
CA GLY A 155 22.10 0.16 -12.24
C GLY A 155 21.09 1.27 -11.90
N GLY A 156 20.10 1.51 -12.76
CA GLY A 156 19.00 2.46 -12.55
C GLY A 156 17.79 1.88 -11.80
N ILE A 157 17.95 0.80 -11.01
CA ILE A 157 16.86 0.15 -10.26
C ILE A 157 17.18 0.17 -8.79
N ALA A 158 16.36 0.85 -7.98
CA ALA A 158 16.43 0.78 -6.53
C ALA A 158 15.73 -0.48 -6.01
N LEU A 159 16.24 -1.03 -4.91
CA LEU A 159 15.77 -2.28 -4.33
C LEU A 159 15.08 -2.06 -2.99
N GLY A 160 13.81 -2.48 -2.92
CA GLY A 160 13.15 -2.81 -1.66
C GLY A 160 13.40 -4.28 -1.33
N LEU A 161 13.64 -4.60 -0.07
CA LEU A 161 13.90 -5.97 0.37
C LEU A 161 12.82 -6.46 1.31
N GLY A 162 12.53 -7.77 1.24
CA GLY A 162 11.60 -8.41 2.15
C GLY A 162 12.07 -9.79 2.59
N TYR A 163 11.67 -10.17 3.79
CA TYR A 163 11.93 -11.48 4.36
C TYR A 163 10.73 -11.95 5.19
N GLY A 164 10.60 -13.24 5.35
CA GLY A 164 9.49 -13.81 6.08
C GLY A 164 9.57 -15.31 6.22
N ALA A 165 8.46 -15.88 6.71
CA ALA A 165 8.31 -17.32 6.86
C ALA A 165 6.88 -17.75 6.53
N ARG A 166 6.74 -19.01 6.13
CA ARG A 166 5.46 -19.68 5.93
C ARG A 166 5.43 -20.97 6.69
N ILE A 167 4.34 -21.23 7.40
CA ILE A 167 4.07 -22.48 8.10
C ILE A 167 2.92 -23.19 7.39
N GLY A 168 3.16 -24.41 6.91
CA GLY A 168 2.15 -25.31 6.37
C GLY A 168 1.31 -25.91 7.50
N LEU A 169 0.00 -25.66 7.49
CA LEU A 169 -0.93 -26.20 8.48
C LEU A 169 -1.55 -27.51 8.01
N VAL A 170 -1.84 -27.60 6.71
CA VAL A 170 -2.41 -28.78 6.07
C VAL A 170 -1.72 -28.96 4.73
N ARG A 171 -1.30 -30.20 4.42
CA ARG A 171 -0.80 -30.57 3.09
C ARG A 171 -1.96 -31.08 2.24
N GLU A 172 -1.95 -30.74 0.97
CA GLU A 172 -2.92 -31.24 0.01
C GLU A 172 -2.91 -32.77 -0.07
N ARG A 173 -4.09 -33.36 0.10
CA ARG A 173 -4.27 -34.81 -0.01
C ARG A 173 -5.69 -35.16 -0.40
N GLY A 174 -5.86 -35.80 -1.56
CA GLY A 174 -7.19 -36.16 -2.05
C GLY A 174 -8.12 -34.91 -2.13
N PRO A 175 -9.26 -34.86 -1.44
CA PRO A 175 -10.16 -33.72 -1.48
C PRO A 175 -9.69 -32.53 -0.62
N LEU A 176 -8.75 -32.71 0.32
CA LEU A 176 -8.30 -31.67 1.23
C LEU A 176 -7.36 -30.68 0.52
N PRO A 177 -7.58 -29.35 0.65
CA PRO A 177 -6.66 -28.35 0.13
C PRO A 177 -5.39 -28.25 1.02
N SER A 178 -4.33 -27.68 0.47
CA SER A 178 -3.22 -27.18 1.28
C SER A 178 -3.68 -25.90 2.01
N VAL A 179 -3.26 -25.75 3.27
CA VAL A 179 -3.49 -24.54 4.05
C VAL A 179 -2.19 -24.09 4.70
N SER A 180 -1.91 -22.81 4.67
CA SER A 180 -0.73 -22.23 5.32
C SER A 180 -1.00 -20.84 5.89
N VAL A 181 -0.14 -20.46 6.84
CA VAL A 181 -0.03 -19.10 7.35
C VAL A 181 1.37 -18.58 6.99
N SER A 182 1.45 -17.36 6.53
CA SER A 182 2.72 -16.70 6.27
C SER A 182 2.78 -15.31 6.89
N VAL A 183 3.98 -14.91 7.29
CA VAL A 183 4.29 -13.56 7.71
C VAL A 183 5.49 -13.07 6.90
N MET A 184 5.40 -11.84 6.38
CA MET A 184 6.50 -11.18 5.69
C MET A 184 6.64 -9.75 6.16
N ARG A 185 7.88 -9.30 6.26
CA ARG A 185 8.25 -7.89 6.37
C ARG A 185 8.92 -7.45 5.07
N ARG A 186 8.53 -6.26 4.59
CA ARG A 186 9.13 -5.61 3.42
C ARG A 186 9.52 -4.20 3.79
N ASP A 187 10.73 -3.82 3.43
CA ASP A 187 11.28 -2.49 3.65
C ASP A 187 11.57 -1.86 2.28
N ILE A 188 10.86 -0.79 1.96
CA ILE A 188 10.95 -0.05 0.70
C ILE A 188 11.65 1.28 1.02
N PRO A 189 12.71 1.63 0.28
CA PRO A 189 13.39 2.91 0.47
C PRO A 189 12.46 4.07 0.15
N GLN A 190 12.81 5.27 0.61
CA GLN A 190 12.04 6.47 0.38
C GLN A 190 11.85 6.73 -1.12
N ILE A 191 10.59 6.88 -1.51
CA ILE A 191 10.15 7.27 -2.85
C ILE A 191 9.56 8.66 -2.74
N THR A 192 10.03 9.57 -3.59
CA THR A 192 9.52 10.95 -3.61
C THR A 192 8.71 11.17 -4.88
N TYR A 193 7.51 11.73 -4.73
CA TYR A 193 6.65 12.19 -5.80
C TYR A 193 6.57 13.71 -5.78
N GLY A 194 6.80 14.32 -6.96
CA GLY A 194 6.87 15.76 -7.14
C GLY A 194 8.29 16.32 -7.00
N ASP A 195 8.55 17.45 -7.66
CA ASP A 195 9.82 18.17 -7.68
C ASP A 195 9.61 19.67 -7.47
N VAL A 196 9.67 20.11 -6.20
CA VAL A 196 9.50 21.53 -5.84
C VAL A 196 10.56 22.43 -6.47
N PRO A 197 11.84 22.07 -6.56
CA PRO A 197 12.82 22.82 -7.36
C PRO A 197 12.43 22.98 -8.82
N ALA A 198 11.86 21.95 -9.46
CA ALA A 198 11.45 22.01 -10.86
C ALA A 198 10.15 22.79 -11.11
N GLY A 199 9.43 23.21 -10.06
CA GLY A 199 8.25 24.07 -10.18
C GLY A 199 6.96 23.54 -9.59
N ASP A 200 6.95 22.31 -9.10
CA ASP A 200 5.78 21.75 -8.41
C ASP A 200 5.49 22.52 -7.12
N ARG A 201 4.22 22.59 -6.73
CA ARG A 201 3.80 23.30 -5.50
C ARG A 201 4.15 22.53 -4.25
N PHE A 202 4.16 21.19 -4.34
CA PHE A 202 4.56 20.31 -3.25
C PHE A 202 5.20 19.03 -3.77
N SER A 203 5.96 18.39 -2.89
CA SER A 203 6.43 17.02 -3.07
C SER A 203 6.33 16.28 -1.74
N TYR A 204 6.20 14.96 -1.81
CA TYR A 204 6.25 14.11 -0.64
C TYR A 204 7.16 12.91 -0.87
N GLY A 205 8.14 12.77 0.01
CA GLY A 205 9.00 11.60 0.10
C GLY A 205 8.46 10.66 1.17
N VAL A 206 8.27 9.38 0.83
CA VAL A 206 7.67 8.37 1.72
C VAL A 206 8.51 7.12 1.70
N ASP A 207 8.94 6.65 2.86
CA ASP A 207 9.42 5.28 3.04
C ASP A 207 8.28 4.35 3.44
N LEU A 208 8.46 3.06 3.27
CA LEU A 208 7.44 2.07 3.59
C LEU A 208 8.05 0.83 4.25
N HIS A 209 7.51 0.52 5.42
CA HIS A 209 7.70 -0.75 6.10
C HIS A 209 6.37 -1.49 6.15
N ALA A 210 6.25 -2.57 5.39
CA ALA A 210 5.04 -3.39 5.35
C ALA A 210 5.24 -4.69 6.12
N THR A 211 4.33 -5.00 7.05
CA THR A 211 4.23 -6.31 7.69
C THR A 211 2.93 -6.96 7.23
N ASN A 212 3.04 -8.13 6.63
CA ASN A 212 1.94 -8.84 5.99
C ASN A 212 1.70 -10.17 6.69
N LEU A 213 0.49 -10.44 7.12
CA LEU A 213 0.02 -11.74 7.62
C LEU A 213 -0.98 -12.31 6.62
N ARG A 214 -0.82 -13.56 6.21
CA ARG A 214 -1.70 -14.24 5.25
C ARG A 214 -2.12 -15.60 5.75
N LEU A 215 -3.40 -15.91 5.61
CA LEU A 215 -3.96 -17.26 5.68
C LEU A 215 -4.39 -17.65 4.26
N ILE A 216 -3.85 -18.77 3.76
CA ILE A 216 -3.99 -19.14 2.36
C ILE A 216 -4.41 -20.61 2.28
N ALA A 217 -5.40 -20.90 1.45
CA ALA A 217 -5.77 -22.24 1.05
C ALA A 217 -5.52 -22.41 -0.45
N SER A 218 -5.01 -23.55 -0.90
CA SER A 218 -4.84 -23.84 -2.34
C SER A 218 -5.15 -25.27 -2.67
N LYS A 219 -5.58 -25.48 -3.91
CA LYS A 219 -5.91 -26.79 -4.45
C LYS A 219 -5.43 -26.89 -5.89
N GLN A 220 -4.76 -27.99 -6.21
CA GLN A 220 -4.42 -28.35 -7.58
C GLN A 220 -5.51 -29.23 -8.18
N LEU A 221 -6.04 -28.82 -9.32
CA LEU A 221 -7.05 -29.52 -10.08
C LEU A 221 -6.49 -29.83 -11.47
N LEU A 222 -5.94 -31.04 -11.64
CA LEU A 222 -5.23 -31.45 -12.86
C LEU A 222 -4.08 -30.48 -13.17
N PHE A 223 -4.21 -29.67 -14.20
CA PHE A 223 -3.23 -28.66 -14.63
C PHE A 223 -3.52 -27.25 -14.09
N LEU A 224 -4.66 -27.07 -13.42
CA LEU A 224 -5.05 -25.78 -12.84
C LEU A 224 -4.69 -25.74 -11.35
N ASP A 225 -4.09 -24.66 -10.94
CA ASP A 225 -3.83 -24.33 -9.55
C ASP A 225 -4.76 -23.20 -9.13
N MET A 226 -5.46 -23.39 -8.04
CA MET A 226 -6.35 -22.36 -7.47
C MET A 226 -5.92 -22.08 -6.02
N ALA A 227 -5.90 -20.82 -5.64
CA ALA A 227 -5.70 -20.45 -4.25
C ALA A 227 -6.62 -19.28 -3.88
N ALA A 228 -7.00 -19.25 -2.61
CA ALA A 228 -7.74 -18.15 -2.01
C ALA A 228 -7.10 -17.81 -0.66
N GLY A 229 -7.14 -16.55 -0.29
CA GLY A 229 -6.60 -16.15 1.01
C GLY A 229 -7.19 -14.87 1.55
N LEU A 230 -6.98 -14.74 2.85
CA LEU A 230 -7.27 -13.54 3.61
C LEU A 230 -5.98 -13.01 4.19
N GLY A 231 -5.90 -11.71 4.37
CA GLY A 231 -4.71 -11.08 4.91
C GLY A 231 -5.00 -9.87 5.76
N TRP A 232 -4.01 -9.56 6.56
CA TRP A 232 -3.94 -8.33 7.30
C TRP A 232 -2.56 -7.71 7.10
N ASP A 233 -2.55 -6.43 6.77
CA ASP A 233 -1.34 -5.65 6.54
C ASP A 233 -1.23 -4.52 7.55
N LYS A 234 -0.02 -4.32 8.05
CA LYS A 234 0.38 -3.13 8.79
C LYS A 234 1.44 -2.39 7.98
N TYR A 235 1.17 -1.12 7.72
CA TYR A 235 2.06 -0.22 7.00
C TYR A 235 2.53 0.87 7.97
N THR A 236 3.83 1.06 8.08
CA THR A 236 4.46 2.13 8.85
C THR A 236 5.52 2.79 7.99
N GLY A 237 5.82 4.05 8.25
CA GLY A 237 6.84 4.78 7.55
C GLY A 237 6.92 6.22 8.03
N ASP A 238 7.94 6.90 7.57
CA ASP A 238 8.13 8.32 7.74
C ASP A 238 7.97 9.02 6.39
N ALA A 239 7.42 10.22 6.40
CA ALA A 239 7.32 11.04 5.19
C ALA A 239 7.87 12.43 5.45
N LEU A 240 8.43 13.01 4.39
CA LEU A 240 8.92 14.39 4.38
C LEU A 240 8.19 15.15 3.29
N ILE A 241 7.40 16.14 3.70
CA ILE A 241 6.65 17.00 2.79
C ILE A 241 7.44 18.28 2.56
N ARG A 242 7.60 18.65 1.30
CA ARG A 242 8.13 19.95 0.87
C ARG A 242 7.07 20.68 0.07
N PHE A 243 6.90 21.97 0.30
CA PHE A 243 5.95 22.75 -0.46
C PHE A 243 6.36 24.23 -0.56
N ARG A 244 5.76 24.93 -1.52
CA ARG A 244 5.89 26.37 -1.67
C ARG A 244 4.57 27.07 -1.33
N ASP A 245 4.71 28.19 -0.66
CA ASP A 245 3.58 29.09 -0.45
C ASP A 245 3.01 29.52 -1.81
N PRO A 246 1.72 29.33 -2.06
CA PRO A 246 1.14 29.61 -3.38
C PRO A 246 1.08 31.11 -3.74
N ILE A 247 1.13 32.00 -2.76
CA ILE A 247 1.07 33.47 -2.95
C ILE A 247 2.47 34.05 -3.12
N THR A 248 3.37 33.75 -2.18
CA THR A 248 4.72 34.30 -2.16
C THR A 248 5.73 33.50 -2.97
N ASN A 249 5.38 32.29 -3.36
CA ASN A 249 6.25 31.30 -4.00
C ASN A 249 7.49 30.93 -3.15
N ALA A 250 7.52 31.32 -1.89
CA ALA A 250 8.61 30.99 -0.97
C ALA A 250 8.54 29.51 -0.56
N GLN A 251 9.68 28.83 -0.57
CA GLN A 251 9.75 27.48 -0.02
C GLN A 251 9.53 27.53 1.48
N GLN A 252 8.66 26.67 1.97
CA GLN A 252 8.35 26.55 3.38
C GLN A 252 9.28 25.51 4.05
N PRO A 253 9.42 25.52 5.37
CA PRO A 253 10.12 24.48 6.11
C PRO A 253 9.54 23.10 5.80
N ASP A 254 10.42 22.09 5.78
CA ASP A 254 10.02 20.70 5.56
C ASP A 254 9.11 20.21 6.70
N VAL A 255 8.05 19.48 6.35
CA VAL A 255 7.05 18.96 7.30
C VAL A 255 7.21 17.45 7.44
N PRO A 256 7.73 16.94 8.57
CA PRO A 256 7.83 15.51 8.82
C PRO A 256 6.48 14.94 9.21
N VAL A 257 6.12 13.78 8.66
CA VAL A 257 4.85 13.07 8.91
C VAL A 257 5.13 11.61 9.25
N LYS A 258 4.57 11.13 10.36
CA LYS A 258 4.61 9.70 10.71
C LYS A 258 3.39 8.99 10.15
N LEU A 259 3.63 7.86 9.48
CA LEU A 259 2.60 7.07 8.81
C LEU A 259 2.40 5.75 9.54
N ASN A 260 1.14 5.44 9.84
CA ASN A 260 0.77 4.17 10.47
C ASN A 260 -0.65 3.81 10.05
N SER A 261 -0.79 2.75 9.29
CA SER A 261 -2.11 2.28 8.89
C SER A 261 -2.15 0.75 8.85
N SER A 262 -3.34 0.18 8.97
CA SER A 262 -3.56 -1.25 8.82
C SER A 262 -4.76 -1.50 7.93
N ARG A 263 -4.71 -2.58 7.14
CA ARG A 263 -5.75 -2.96 6.18
C ARG A 263 -5.97 -4.47 6.21
N ALA A 264 -7.22 -4.86 6.08
CA ALA A 264 -7.59 -6.23 5.75
C ALA A 264 -7.68 -6.37 4.22
N LEU A 265 -7.43 -7.56 3.72
CA LEU A 265 -7.58 -7.86 2.29
C LEU A 265 -7.99 -9.32 2.06
N GLY A 266 -8.57 -9.56 0.90
CA GLY A 266 -8.83 -10.90 0.37
C GLY A 266 -8.34 -11.00 -1.05
N PHE A 267 -7.98 -12.21 -1.49
CA PHE A 267 -7.46 -12.46 -2.83
C PHE A 267 -7.76 -13.86 -3.33
N LEU A 268 -7.76 -13.99 -4.65
CA LEU A 268 -7.88 -15.23 -5.39
C LEU A 268 -6.71 -15.35 -6.35
N ASN A 269 -6.19 -16.56 -6.50
CA ASN A 269 -5.20 -16.89 -7.53
C ASN A 269 -5.77 -17.99 -8.43
N ALA A 270 -5.42 -17.91 -9.71
CA ALA A 270 -5.62 -18.97 -10.67
C ALA A 270 -4.36 -19.12 -11.51
N GLY A 271 -3.90 -20.35 -11.73
CA GLY A 271 -2.66 -20.60 -12.44
C GLY A 271 -2.66 -21.91 -13.21
N MET A 272 -1.68 -22.06 -14.09
CA MET A 272 -1.41 -23.25 -14.87
C MET A 272 0.01 -23.72 -14.62
N SER A 273 0.16 -25.03 -14.37
CA SER A 273 1.45 -25.69 -14.25
C SER A 273 1.86 -26.27 -15.61
N LEU A 274 2.97 -25.78 -16.16
CA LEU A 274 3.57 -26.21 -17.43
C LEU A 274 4.94 -26.82 -17.14
N SER A 275 4.99 -28.10 -16.84
CA SER A 275 6.22 -28.79 -16.42
C SER A 275 6.83 -28.16 -15.17
N VAL A 276 8.01 -27.56 -15.26
CA VAL A 276 8.73 -26.92 -14.14
C VAL A 276 8.33 -25.45 -13.92
N VAL A 277 7.54 -24.88 -14.82
CA VAL A 277 7.12 -23.48 -14.79
C VAL A 277 5.64 -23.40 -14.46
N ARG A 278 5.29 -22.46 -13.58
CA ARG A 278 3.90 -22.14 -13.25
C ARG A 278 3.61 -20.67 -13.57
N LEU A 279 2.59 -20.44 -14.39
CA LEU A 279 2.05 -19.11 -14.65
C LEU A 279 0.82 -18.92 -13.77
N THR A 280 0.75 -17.79 -13.04
CA THR A 280 -0.34 -17.52 -12.11
C THR A 280 -0.79 -16.07 -12.23
N ALA A 281 -2.11 -15.87 -12.25
CA ALA A 281 -2.76 -14.58 -12.07
C ALA A 281 -3.35 -14.47 -10.66
N GLU A 282 -3.35 -13.26 -10.12
CA GLU A 282 -3.95 -12.92 -8.85
C GLU A 282 -4.88 -11.73 -9.02
N VAL A 283 -6.02 -11.75 -8.33
CA VAL A 283 -6.88 -10.60 -8.12
C VAL A 283 -7.22 -10.51 -6.65
N GLY A 284 -7.20 -9.32 -6.10
CA GLY A 284 -7.54 -9.10 -4.70
C GLY A 284 -8.19 -7.75 -4.46
N TYR A 285 -8.71 -7.62 -3.25
CA TYR A 285 -9.37 -6.42 -2.77
C TYR A 285 -8.84 -6.07 -1.38
N GLN A 286 -8.28 -4.86 -1.24
CA GLN A 286 -7.88 -4.30 0.04
C GLN A 286 -9.02 -3.42 0.56
N GLY A 287 -9.44 -3.66 1.80
CA GLY A 287 -10.49 -2.87 2.45
C GLY A 287 -10.08 -1.42 2.67
N GLY A 288 -11.04 -0.51 2.50
CA GLY A 288 -10.87 0.90 2.82
C GLY A 288 -10.85 1.14 4.34
N LYS A 289 -10.39 2.31 4.73
CA LYS A 289 -10.43 2.78 6.12
C LYS A 289 -10.44 4.30 6.13
N ASP A 290 -11.33 4.90 6.91
CA ASP A 290 -11.30 6.32 7.18
C ASP A 290 -9.97 6.73 7.84
N GLN A 291 -9.24 7.59 7.17
CA GLN A 291 -7.94 8.11 7.64
C GLN A 291 -8.07 9.49 8.29
N LYS A 292 -9.30 10.00 8.43
CA LYS A 292 -9.62 11.32 8.99
C LYS A 292 -8.84 12.44 8.31
N LEU A 293 -8.83 12.40 6.97
CA LEU A 293 -8.19 13.44 6.16
C LEU A 293 -8.95 14.75 6.33
N SER A 294 -8.22 15.86 6.32
CA SER A 294 -8.77 17.22 6.32
C SER A 294 -9.03 17.74 4.90
N SER A 295 -8.41 17.12 3.91
CA SER A 295 -8.53 17.44 2.48
C SER A 295 -9.44 16.46 1.78
N ASP A 296 -10.34 16.97 0.93
CA ASP A 296 -11.09 16.16 -0.02
C ASP A 296 -10.29 15.99 -1.31
N PHE A 297 -10.22 14.78 -1.83
CA PHE A 297 -9.53 14.48 -3.09
C PHE A 297 -10.53 14.11 -4.18
N GLN A 298 -10.38 14.70 -5.34
CA GLN A 298 -11.18 14.32 -6.50
C GLN A 298 -10.88 12.87 -6.90
N ASP A 299 -11.93 12.08 -7.15
CA ASP A 299 -11.84 10.68 -7.59
C ASP A 299 -11.14 9.71 -6.61
N PHE A 300 -10.85 10.14 -5.40
CA PHE A 300 -10.19 9.31 -4.40
C PHE A 300 -10.87 9.41 -3.02
N ASP A 301 -11.25 8.25 -2.49
CA ASP A 301 -11.92 8.11 -1.20
C ASP A 301 -11.23 6.96 -0.42
N THR A 302 -10.63 7.29 0.73
CA THR A 302 -9.90 6.32 1.57
C THR A 302 -10.81 5.33 2.26
N THR A 303 -12.10 5.63 2.42
CA THR A 303 -13.08 4.72 3.02
C THR A 303 -13.45 3.58 2.08
N LYS A 304 -13.24 3.78 0.77
CA LYS A 304 -13.46 2.75 -0.24
C LYS A 304 -12.23 1.88 -0.41
N GLY A 305 -12.45 0.58 -0.48
CA GLY A 305 -11.38 -0.36 -0.78
C GLY A 305 -10.91 -0.26 -2.23
N LYS A 306 -9.78 -0.90 -2.51
CA LYS A 306 -9.14 -0.89 -3.84
C LYS A 306 -8.88 -2.30 -4.32
N PHE A 307 -9.12 -2.53 -5.61
CA PHE A 307 -8.70 -3.75 -6.28
C PHE A 307 -7.21 -3.68 -6.61
N PHE A 308 -6.57 -4.82 -6.50
CA PHE A 308 -5.22 -5.03 -7.00
C PHE A 308 -5.18 -6.31 -7.84
N ALA A 309 -4.20 -6.40 -8.71
CA ALA A 309 -3.97 -7.56 -9.55
C ALA A 309 -2.48 -7.94 -9.52
N GLY A 310 -2.16 -9.17 -9.90
CA GLY A 310 -0.79 -9.64 -10.01
C GLY A 310 -0.67 -10.73 -11.07
N LEU A 311 0.49 -10.76 -11.72
CA LEU A 311 0.89 -11.84 -12.62
C LEU A 311 2.25 -12.36 -12.15
N GLY A 312 2.42 -13.68 -12.11
CA GLY A 312 3.65 -14.30 -11.66
C GLY A 312 4.04 -15.51 -12.50
N LEU A 313 5.33 -15.62 -12.75
CA LEU A 313 6.00 -16.78 -13.33
C LEU A 313 6.88 -17.42 -12.27
N ARG A 314 6.57 -18.65 -11.88
CA ARG A 314 7.27 -19.37 -10.82
C ARG A 314 7.96 -20.61 -11.36
N VAL A 315 9.19 -20.84 -10.89
CA VAL A 315 9.97 -22.06 -11.13
C VAL A 315 10.26 -22.70 -9.78
N GLY A 316 10.09 -24.04 -9.70
CA GLY A 316 10.42 -24.84 -8.51
C GLY A 316 11.61 -25.76 -8.77
N PHE A 317 12.41 -25.97 -7.73
CA PHE A 317 13.62 -26.82 -7.74
C PHE A 317 13.59 -27.85 -6.63
#